data_fc7993636a23b9d2f60107ba33af3282
#
_entry.id   fc7993636a23b9d2f60107ba33af3282
#
_cell.length_a   1.000
_cell.length_b   1.000
_cell.length_c   1.000
_cell.angle_alpha   90.00
_cell.angle_beta   90.00
_cell.angle_gamma   90.00
#
_symmetry.space_group_name_H-M   'P 1'
#
loop_
_entity.id
_entity.type
_entity.pdbx_description
1 polymer ?
#
loop_
_entity_poly.entity_id
_entity_poly.type
_entity_poly.pdbx_seq_one_letter_code
_entity_poly.pdbx_strand_id
1 'polypeptide(L)'
;MSNNPTNTTLDVRNSPTSGGGWTNVQAANGATYSYLYTGGNQPGNNGAMVFSVGGGNAAITLTFASTTDARYQFQSISFVNDPNQQLSTQGNAPRTRVINDKCTDLLDGSYKVLVLDTTANTTIPCDPVIKNQPPAK
;
A
#
# COMPACT_ATOMS: atom_id res chain seq x y z
N MET A 1 -6.56 -15.85 17.28
CA MET A 1 -6.09 -15.79 15.87
C MET A 1 -4.93 -14.84 15.77
N SER A 2 -3.88 -15.24 15.13
CA SER A 2 -2.74 -14.37 14.92
C SER A 2 -2.79 -13.72 13.53
N ASN A 3 -2.25 -12.52 13.41
CA ASN A 3 -2.07 -11.85 12.13
C ASN A 3 -0.82 -12.40 11.46
N ASN A 4 -0.96 -12.85 10.23
CA ASN A 4 0.15 -13.43 9.49
C ASN A 4 0.88 -12.34 8.70
N PRO A 5 2.20 -12.52 8.42
CA PRO A 5 2.88 -11.64 7.49
C PRO A 5 2.19 -11.68 6.13
N THR A 6 2.15 -10.53 5.47
CA THR A 6 1.41 -10.34 4.22
C THR A 6 2.33 -9.74 3.17
N ASN A 7 2.28 -10.28 1.97
CA ASN A 7 3.00 -9.74 0.82
C ASN A 7 2.03 -9.10 -0.14
N THR A 8 2.33 -7.87 -0.55
CA THR A 8 1.52 -7.11 -1.49
C THR A 8 2.41 -6.60 -2.61
N THR A 9 1.93 -6.71 -3.83
CA THR A 9 2.66 -6.31 -5.02
C THR A 9 1.94 -5.15 -5.68
N LEU A 10 2.69 -4.11 -6.07
CA LEU A 10 2.18 -2.93 -6.73
C LEU A 10 2.66 -2.88 -8.17
N ASP A 11 1.74 -2.72 -9.11
CA ASP A 11 2.05 -2.46 -10.51
C ASP A 11 1.60 -1.03 -10.85
N VAL A 12 2.42 -0.32 -11.63
CA VAL A 12 2.16 1.08 -12.00
C VAL A 12 2.36 1.22 -13.50
N ARG A 13 1.46 1.96 -14.13
CA ARG A 13 1.52 2.30 -15.56
C ARG A 13 1.41 3.80 -15.74
N ASN A 14 2.11 4.32 -16.73
CA ASN A 14 2.09 5.76 -17.05
C ASN A 14 0.97 6.14 -18.03
N SER A 15 -0.14 5.42 -17.96
CA SER A 15 -1.32 5.66 -18.78
C SER A 15 -2.55 5.18 -18.03
N PRO A 16 -3.76 5.70 -18.36
CA PRO A 16 -4.98 5.18 -17.76
C PRO A 16 -5.24 3.73 -18.19
N THR A 17 -5.84 2.96 -17.30
CA THR A 17 -6.23 1.57 -17.56
C THR A 17 -7.68 1.40 -17.10
N SER A 18 -8.52 0.84 -17.97
CA SER A 18 -9.91 0.54 -17.62
C SER A 18 -10.06 -0.95 -17.32
N GLY A 19 -10.87 -1.27 -16.31
CA GLY A 19 -11.16 -2.64 -15.91
C GLY A 19 -10.01 -3.28 -15.12
N GLY A 20 -10.16 -4.56 -14.79
CA GLY A 20 -9.12 -5.35 -14.12
C GLY A 20 -8.77 -4.91 -12.71
N GLY A 21 -9.56 -4.05 -12.09
CA GLY A 21 -9.28 -3.54 -10.74
C GLY A 21 -8.30 -2.38 -10.69
N TRP A 22 -7.84 -1.88 -11.83
CA TRP A 22 -6.91 -0.76 -11.89
C TRP A 22 -7.57 0.54 -11.44
N THR A 23 -6.81 1.37 -10.74
CA THR A 23 -7.23 2.69 -10.32
C THR A 23 -6.45 3.73 -11.11
N ASN A 24 -7.16 4.68 -11.71
CA ASN A 24 -6.54 5.80 -12.42
C ASN A 24 -6.35 6.96 -11.46
N VAL A 25 -5.19 7.61 -11.53
CA VAL A 25 -4.83 8.68 -10.59
C VAL A 25 -3.96 9.70 -11.32
N GLN A 26 -4.04 10.96 -10.88
CA GLN A 26 -3.18 12.01 -11.41
C GLN A 26 -1.89 12.10 -10.59
N ALA A 27 -0.77 12.15 -11.28
CA ALA A 27 0.53 12.42 -10.69
C ALA A 27 0.66 13.92 -10.35
N ALA A 28 1.73 14.28 -9.64
CA ALA A 28 1.98 15.66 -9.26
C ALA A 28 2.12 16.59 -10.47
N ASN A 29 2.57 16.08 -11.63
CA ASN A 29 2.70 16.84 -12.88
C ASN A 29 1.39 16.90 -13.68
N GLY A 30 0.28 16.33 -13.18
CA GLY A 30 -1.02 16.32 -13.85
C GLY A 30 -1.23 15.18 -14.84
N ALA A 31 -0.23 14.37 -15.11
CA ALA A 31 -0.37 13.22 -15.99
C ALA A 31 -1.20 12.12 -15.32
N THR A 32 -1.96 11.37 -16.13
CA THR A 32 -2.76 10.27 -15.59
C THR A 32 -1.95 8.99 -15.60
N TYR A 33 -1.85 8.37 -14.41
CA TYR A 33 -1.23 7.07 -14.20
C TYR A 33 -2.30 6.09 -13.73
N SER A 34 -1.98 4.82 -13.74
CA SER A 34 -2.83 3.80 -13.14
C SER A 34 -2.01 2.86 -12.27
N TYR A 35 -2.63 2.31 -11.25
CA TYR A 35 -1.97 1.35 -10.37
C TYR A 35 -2.89 0.21 -10.00
N LEU A 36 -2.28 -0.93 -9.67
CA LEU A 36 -2.99 -2.13 -9.23
C LEU A 36 -2.15 -2.82 -8.15
N TYR A 37 -2.77 -3.04 -7.00
CA TYR A 37 -2.20 -3.91 -5.98
C TYR A 37 -2.71 -5.33 -6.17
N THR A 38 -1.83 -6.31 -5.98
CA THR A 38 -2.18 -7.73 -5.98
C THR A 38 -1.64 -8.38 -4.72
N GLY A 39 -2.22 -9.50 -4.32
CA GLY A 39 -1.86 -10.15 -3.07
C GLY A 39 -2.50 -9.46 -1.88
N GLY A 40 -1.82 -9.47 -0.73
CA GLY A 40 -2.36 -8.94 0.50
C GLY A 40 -3.35 -9.89 1.14
N ASN A 41 -4.08 -9.41 2.15
CA ASN A 41 -5.07 -10.22 2.84
C ASN A 41 -6.51 -9.91 2.42
N GLN A 42 -6.70 -8.98 1.47
CA GLN A 42 -7.99 -8.68 0.86
C GLN A 42 -7.81 -8.64 -0.67
N PRO A 43 -7.57 -9.81 -1.31
CA PRO A 43 -7.34 -9.84 -2.75
C PRO A 43 -8.53 -9.27 -3.51
N GLY A 44 -8.26 -8.51 -4.56
CA GLY A 44 -9.29 -7.86 -5.35
C GLY A 44 -9.75 -6.50 -4.83
N ASN A 45 -9.26 -6.04 -3.67
CA ASN A 45 -9.61 -4.75 -3.09
C ASN A 45 -8.49 -3.72 -3.22
N ASN A 46 -7.64 -3.89 -4.20
CA ASN A 46 -6.59 -2.95 -4.62
C ASN A 46 -5.73 -2.45 -3.44
N GLY A 47 -5.16 -3.39 -2.69
CA GLY A 47 -4.23 -3.11 -1.59
C GLY A 47 -4.86 -2.89 -0.23
N ALA A 48 -6.18 -2.98 -0.11
CA ALA A 48 -6.83 -2.87 1.19
C ALA A 48 -6.37 -4.00 2.11
N MET A 49 -6.17 -3.67 3.40
CA MET A 49 -5.73 -4.62 4.42
C MET A 49 -6.69 -4.59 5.60
N VAL A 50 -6.97 -5.76 6.17
CA VAL A 50 -7.79 -5.89 7.37
C VAL A 50 -7.09 -6.85 8.32
N PHE A 51 -6.85 -6.39 9.56
CA PHE A 51 -6.21 -7.19 10.59
C PHE A 51 -7.10 -7.24 11.85
N SER A 52 -6.82 -8.18 12.73
CA SER A 52 -7.56 -8.36 13.98
C SER A 52 -6.79 -7.74 15.15
N VAL A 53 -7.48 -6.94 15.95
CA VAL A 53 -6.93 -6.43 17.20
C VAL A 53 -6.64 -7.62 18.12
N GLY A 54 -5.46 -7.62 18.74
CA GLY A 54 -5.03 -8.70 19.61
C GLY A 54 -4.38 -9.89 18.89
N GLY A 55 -4.33 -9.87 17.57
CA GLY A 55 -3.71 -10.96 16.81
C GLY A 55 -2.19 -10.86 16.67
N GLY A 56 -1.57 -9.88 17.29
CA GLY A 56 -0.15 -9.63 17.21
C GLY A 56 0.19 -8.65 16.09
N ASN A 57 1.44 -8.21 16.08
CA ASN A 57 1.94 -7.28 15.08
C ASN A 57 1.85 -7.90 13.68
N ALA A 58 1.33 -7.14 12.73
CA ALA A 58 1.26 -7.55 11.33
C ALA A 58 2.34 -6.84 10.53
N ALA A 59 3.06 -7.59 9.71
CA ALA A 59 4.05 -7.05 8.80
C ALA A 59 3.56 -7.20 7.36
N ILE A 60 3.59 -6.11 6.61
CA ILE A 60 3.18 -6.08 5.22
C ILE A 60 4.42 -5.75 4.38
N THR A 61 4.85 -6.68 3.55
CA THR A 61 5.96 -6.44 2.63
C THR A 61 5.39 -5.97 1.30
N LEU A 62 5.80 -4.77 0.90
CA LEU A 62 5.33 -4.11 -0.31
C LEU A 62 6.46 -4.08 -1.33
N THR A 63 6.21 -4.67 -2.52
CA THR A 63 7.18 -4.72 -3.61
C THR A 63 6.50 -4.34 -4.91
N PHE A 64 7.29 -3.97 -5.92
CA PHE A 64 6.75 -3.77 -7.25
C PHE A 64 6.61 -5.10 -7.98
N ALA A 65 5.61 -5.20 -8.86
CA ALA A 65 5.44 -6.36 -9.72
C ALA A 65 6.63 -6.52 -10.66
N SER A 66 6.94 -7.76 -11.04
CA SER A 66 8.04 -8.02 -11.98
C SER A 66 7.82 -7.37 -13.35
N THR A 67 6.57 -7.08 -13.69
CA THR A 67 6.21 -6.40 -14.94
C THR A 67 6.27 -4.87 -14.83
N THR A 68 6.45 -4.33 -13.62
CA THR A 68 6.52 -2.89 -13.41
C THR A 68 7.87 -2.36 -13.84
N ASP A 69 7.88 -1.29 -14.66
CA ASP A 69 9.09 -0.71 -15.18
C ASP A 69 10.02 -0.26 -14.07
N ALA A 70 11.33 -0.39 -14.27
CA ALA A 70 12.34 -0.03 -13.29
C ALA A 70 12.40 1.49 -13.00
N ARG A 71 11.73 2.31 -13.80
CA ARG A 71 11.65 3.75 -13.58
C ARG A 71 10.92 4.13 -12.30
N TYR A 72 10.10 3.24 -11.76
CA TYR A 72 9.29 3.49 -10.56
C TYR A 72 10.02 3.07 -9.30
N GLN A 73 9.94 3.93 -8.28
CA GLN A 73 10.54 3.69 -6.97
C GLN A 73 9.57 4.14 -5.89
N PHE A 74 9.65 3.52 -4.71
CA PHE A 74 8.95 4.03 -3.53
C PHE A 74 9.68 5.27 -3.03
N GLN A 75 8.98 6.39 -2.92
CA GLN A 75 9.55 7.61 -2.38
C GLN A 75 9.27 7.74 -0.89
N SER A 76 8.02 7.56 -0.49
CA SER A 76 7.64 7.65 0.91
C SER A 76 6.36 6.87 1.16
N ILE A 77 6.16 6.48 2.42
CA ILE A 77 4.91 5.90 2.89
C ILE A 77 4.50 6.68 4.14
N SER A 78 3.28 7.21 4.13
CA SER A 78 2.71 7.91 5.27
C SER A 78 1.33 7.32 5.57
N PHE A 79 0.75 7.74 6.69
CA PHE A 79 -0.50 7.15 7.17
C PHE A 79 -1.53 8.24 7.43
N VAL A 80 -2.79 7.92 7.20
CA VAL A 80 -3.92 8.82 7.40
C VAL A 80 -4.86 8.18 8.39
N ASN A 81 -5.34 8.99 9.34
CA ASN A 81 -6.34 8.61 10.33
C ASN A 81 -5.85 7.47 11.24
N ASP A 82 -4.62 7.60 11.72
CA ASP A 82 -3.99 6.65 12.66
C ASP A 82 -3.65 7.36 13.97
N PRO A 83 -4.67 7.76 14.77
CA PRO A 83 -4.44 8.54 15.98
C PRO A 83 -3.70 7.78 17.08
N ASN A 84 -3.77 6.46 17.07
CA ASN A 84 -3.13 5.61 18.09
C ASN A 84 -1.76 5.09 17.65
N GLN A 85 -1.24 5.63 16.55
CA GLN A 85 0.10 5.29 16.03
C GLN A 85 0.31 3.78 15.89
N GLN A 86 -0.67 3.12 15.28
CA GLN A 86 -0.62 1.69 15.02
C GLN A 86 0.35 1.34 13.90
N LEU A 87 0.55 2.27 12.97
CA LEU A 87 1.26 2.01 11.71
C LEU A 87 2.65 2.64 11.74
N SER A 88 3.62 1.93 11.18
CA SER A 88 4.98 2.42 10.98
C SER A 88 5.59 1.75 9.75
N THR A 89 6.70 2.30 9.26
CA THR A 89 7.41 1.73 8.11
C THR A 89 8.83 1.38 8.49
N GLN A 90 9.39 0.41 7.76
CA GLN A 90 10.79 0.02 7.88
C GLN A 90 11.43 0.02 6.51
N GLY A 91 12.72 0.36 6.46
CA GLY A 91 13.51 0.32 5.26
C GLY A 91 13.37 1.57 4.41
N ASN A 92 14.30 1.72 3.49
CA ASN A 92 14.33 2.82 2.53
C ASN A 92 14.75 2.34 1.16
N ALA A 93 14.68 1.03 0.90
CA ALA A 93 15.01 0.49 -0.40
C ALA A 93 14.04 1.03 -1.45
N PRO A 94 14.50 1.34 -2.66
CA PRO A 94 13.65 2.00 -3.65
C PRO A 94 12.53 1.10 -4.18
N ARG A 95 12.69 -0.23 -4.10
CA ARG A 95 11.73 -1.17 -4.69
C ARG A 95 11.05 -2.08 -3.67
N THR A 96 11.36 -1.92 -2.38
CA THR A 96 10.77 -2.75 -1.31
C THR A 96 10.61 -1.91 -0.06
N ARG A 97 9.44 -2.00 0.58
CA ARG A 97 9.16 -1.37 1.87
C ARG A 97 8.38 -2.33 2.75
N VAL A 98 8.49 -2.16 4.05
CA VAL A 98 7.71 -2.94 5.02
C VAL A 98 6.87 -1.98 5.85
N ILE A 99 5.60 -2.30 5.99
CA ILE A 99 4.66 -1.58 6.85
C ILE A 99 4.35 -2.48 8.04
N ASN A 100 4.45 -1.95 9.25
CA ASN A 100 4.10 -2.66 10.47
C ASN A 100 2.84 -2.08 11.07
N ASP A 101 1.91 -2.95 11.49
CA ASP A 101 0.68 -2.59 12.18
C ASP A 101 0.70 -3.30 13.54
N LYS A 102 0.67 -2.53 14.63
CA LYS A 102 0.73 -3.08 15.98
C LYS A 102 -0.48 -3.95 16.29
N CYS A 103 -1.63 -3.65 15.71
CA CYS A 103 -2.89 -4.38 15.91
C CYS A 103 -3.30 -4.44 17.39
N THR A 104 -3.04 -3.38 18.14
CA THR A 104 -3.43 -3.27 19.54
C THR A 104 -4.69 -2.45 19.74
N ASP A 105 -5.03 -1.59 18.77
CA ASP A 105 -6.20 -0.73 18.81
C ASP A 105 -6.94 -0.76 17.49
N LEU A 106 -8.22 -0.42 17.52
CA LEU A 106 -9.03 -0.28 16.31
C LEU A 106 -8.44 0.79 15.41
N LEU A 107 -8.54 0.57 14.12
CA LEU A 107 -8.00 1.46 13.10
C LEU A 107 -8.92 1.45 11.88
N ASP A 108 -9.26 2.62 11.38
CA ASP A 108 -9.96 2.80 10.11
C ASP A 108 -9.22 3.90 9.34
N GLY A 109 -8.08 3.52 8.80
CA GLY A 109 -7.18 4.46 8.17
C GLY A 109 -6.83 4.11 6.74
N SER A 110 -5.82 4.77 6.23
CA SER A 110 -5.23 4.45 4.94
C SER A 110 -3.73 4.67 5.00
N TYR A 111 -3.02 4.02 4.10
CA TYR A 111 -1.60 4.27 3.92
C TYR A 111 -1.40 4.91 2.56
N LYS A 112 -0.59 5.97 2.56
CA LYS A 112 -0.27 6.73 1.34
C LYS A 112 1.07 6.25 0.84
N VAL A 113 1.07 5.54 -0.27
CA VAL A 113 2.28 5.09 -0.94
C VAL A 113 2.58 6.09 -2.06
N LEU A 114 3.63 6.87 -1.88
CA LEU A 114 4.05 7.85 -2.88
C LEU A 114 5.13 7.21 -3.74
N VAL A 115 4.80 6.98 -5.00
CA VAL A 115 5.70 6.37 -5.98
C VAL A 115 6.37 7.47 -6.79
N LEU A 116 7.69 7.38 -6.97
CA LEU A 116 8.45 8.29 -7.81
C LEU A 116 8.62 7.65 -9.19
N ASP A 117 8.23 8.38 -10.24
CA ASP A 117 8.58 8.06 -11.61
C ASP A 117 9.88 8.81 -11.93
N THR A 118 10.99 8.07 -11.95
CA THR A 118 12.31 8.70 -12.15
C THR A 118 12.51 9.22 -13.56
N THR A 119 11.76 8.72 -14.53
CA THR A 119 11.84 9.18 -15.92
C THR A 119 11.11 10.52 -16.11
N ALA A 120 9.91 10.64 -15.54
CA ALA A 120 9.11 11.86 -15.65
C ALA A 120 9.37 12.84 -14.50
N ASN A 121 10.12 12.42 -13.47
CA ASN A 121 10.43 13.20 -12.27
C ASN A 121 9.16 13.75 -11.61
N THR A 122 8.21 12.86 -11.38
CA THR A 122 6.93 13.17 -10.74
C THR A 122 6.54 12.07 -9.77
N THR A 123 5.61 12.36 -8.86
CA THR A 123 5.15 11.41 -7.87
C THR A 123 3.69 11.00 -8.12
N ILE A 124 3.37 9.76 -7.76
CA ILE A 124 2.08 9.14 -8.01
C ILE A 124 1.52 8.65 -6.68
N PRO A 125 0.35 9.15 -6.22
CA PRO A 125 -0.26 8.65 -4.99
C PRO A 125 -0.98 7.33 -5.25
N CYS A 126 -0.64 6.29 -4.47
CA CYS A 126 -1.24 4.96 -4.57
C CYS A 126 -1.73 4.55 -3.18
N ASP A 127 -2.94 4.99 -2.83
CA ASP A 127 -3.40 5.08 -1.43
C ASP A 127 -4.46 4.03 -1.07
N PRO A 128 -4.06 2.83 -0.58
CA PRO A 128 -5.03 1.83 -0.11
C PRO A 128 -5.51 2.08 1.32
N VAL A 129 -6.58 1.36 1.68
CA VAL A 129 -7.19 1.39 3.01
C VAL A 129 -6.54 0.34 3.90
N ILE A 130 -6.42 0.61 5.21
CA ILE A 130 -5.96 -0.35 6.20
C ILE A 130 -6.82 -0.24 7.45
N LYS A 131 -7.26 -1.39 7.99
CA LYS A 131 -8.16 -1.44 9.13
C LYS A 131 -7.69 -2.46 10.15
N ASN A 132 -7.87 -2.12 11.43
CA ASN A 132 -7.82 -3.08 12.53
C ASN A 132 -9.24 -3.24 13.07
N GLN A 133 -9.73 -4.46 13.08
CA GLN A 133 -11.10 -4.79 13.50
C GLN A 133 -11.10 -5.55 14.81
N PRO A 134 -12.22 -5.59 15.53
CA PRO A 134 -12.33 -6.44 16.70
C PRO A 134 -12.01 -7.89 16.34
N PRO A 135 -11.47 -8.69 17.30
CA PRO A 135 -11.19 -10.09 17.03
C PRO A 135 -12.46 -10.84 16.66
N ALA A 136 -12.30 -11.82 15.78
CA ALA A 136 -13.40 -12.72 15.43
C ALA A 136 -13.81 -13.54 16.67
N LYS A 137 -15.11 -13.77 16.83
CA LYS A 137 -15.62 -14.55 17.94
C LYS A 137 -15.90 -15.99 17.53
#